data_09d4585c8672aa426f2cec1d065536e1
#
_entry.id   09d4585c8672aa426f2cec1d065536e1
#
_cell.length_a   1.000
_cell.length_b   1.000
_cell.length_c   1.000
_cell.angle_alpha   90.00
_cell.angle_beta   90.00
_cell.angle_gamma   90.00
#
_symmetry.space_group_name_H-M   'P 1'
#
loop_
_entity.id
_entity.type
_entity.pdbx_description
1 polymer ?
#
loop_
_entity_poly.entity_id
_entity_poly.type
_entity_poly.pdbx_seq_one_letter_code
_entity_poly.pdbx_strand_id
1 'polypeptide(L)'
;MSASKKKKLRSETEGKLTERQIAEQKEAKKLKIYSIAFVVVLVALIAVAIVVGINRSIESHGVHEKNTVAATVGSHELSDAELSYYYIDYVNNYANNYGSYLSLFGLDTSVALDKQVYDTETGETWADNFIREATSSAQNILALADAAEAEGFTLPEDQQTQVDLLSNNLDAYASMYGYNNADAFLKAQYGNGSSKESYLAYYSRNLLASAYQSAHQDSLAYTDEQIREADSKDPAKYSSYSFAQYHIPVSKFLSGGTTDENGTTTYTAAERDAAVVAAKAAIAPLTKATSLDELNAAIAEMKINEGTDASATVYTNQARSGINTYLVDWITDDAR
;
A
#
# COMPACT_ATOMS: atom_id res chain seq x y z
N MET A 1 -4.51 -18.53 36.03
CA MET A 1 -3.24 -18.08 35.41
C MET A 1 -3.27 -16.56 35.29
N SER A 2 -2.26 -15.87 35.84
CA SER A 2 -2.22 -14.40 35.94
C SER A 2 -2.13 -13.72 34.57
N ALA A 3 -2.86 -12.61 34.39
CA ALA A 3 -2.86 -11.77 33.17
C ALA A 3 -1.45 -11.35 32.72
N SER A 4 -0.53 -11.20 33.67
CA SER A 4 0.90 -10.91 33.43
C SER A 4 1.62 -12.03 32.67
N LYS A 5 1.29 -13.31 32.92
CA LYS A 5 1.87 -14.45 32.20
C LYS A 5 1.37 -14.56 30.77
N LYS A 6 0.10 -14.18 30.50
CA LYS A 6 -0.47 -14.09 29.15
C LYS A 6 0.14 -12.96 28.33
N LYS A 7 0.43 -11.80 28.98
CA LYS A 7 1.07 -10.65 28.32
C LYS A 7 2.52 -10.97 27.95
N LYS A 8 3.26 -11.68 28.81
CA LYS A 8 4.65 -12.10 28.55
C LYS A 8 4.74 -13.16 27.45
N LEU A 9 3.83 -14.13 27.42
CA LEU A 9 3.75 -15.11 26.32
C LEU A 9 3.37 -14.46 24.99
N ARG A 10 2.49 -13.46 25.00
CA ARG A 10 2.09 -12.74 23.78
C ARG A 10 3.24 -11.88 23.22
N SER A 11 4.00 -11.18 24.09
CA SER A 11 5.18 -10.42 23.68
C SER A 11 6.34 -11.33 23.24
N GLU A 12 6.47 -12.55 23.81
CA GLU A 12 7.49 -13.53 23.38
C GLU A 12 7.10 -14.24 22.08
N THR A 13 5.80 -14.32 21.74
CA THR A 13 5.33 -14.94 20.49
C THR A 13 5.31 -13.92 19.33
N GLU A 14 5.09 -12.64 19.63
CA GLU A 14 5.16 -11.55 18.64
C GLU A 14 6.61 -11.14 18.30
N GLY A 15 7.61 -11.53 19.11
CA GLY A 15 9.01 -11.12 18.98
C GLY A 15 9.95 -12.08 18.26
N LYS A 16 9.51 -13.27 17.87
CA LYS A 16 10.40 -14.22 17.18
C LYS A 16 9.85 -14.57 15.80
N LEU A 17 10.20 -13.74 14.83
CA LEU A 17 10.08 -14.11 13.43
C LEU A 17 10.85 -15.40 13.18
N THR A 18 10.24 -16.39 12.55
CA THR A 18 10.93 -17.61 12.15
C THR A 18 12.02 -17.28 11.12
N GLU A 19 13.09 -18.09 11.06
CA GLU A 19 14.19 -17.90 10.10
C GLU A 19 13.67 -17.76 8.65
N ARG A 20 12.56 -18.41 8.33
CA ARG A 20 11.87 -18.33 7.05
C ARG A 20 11.21 -16.94 6.84
N GLN A 21 10.57 -16.38 7.85
CA GLN A 21 10.01 -15.02 7.80
C GLN A 21 11.09 -13.94 7.73
N ILE A 22 12.25 -14.18 8.38
CA ILE A 22 13.42 -13.29 8.28
C ILE A 22 14.04 -13.38 6.88
N ALA A 23 14.10 -14.57 6.27
CA ALA A 23 14.56 -14.77 4.90
C ALA A 23 13.58 -14.13 3.91
N GLU A 24 12.28 -14.33 4.07
CA GLU A 24 11.22 -13.72 3.26
C GLU A 24 11.21 -12.17 3.41
N GLN A 25 11.43 -11.64 4.62
CA GLN A 25 11.59 -10.18 4.81
C GLN A 25 12.88 -9.64 4.20
N LYS A 26 14.00 -10.41 4.24
CA LYS A 26 15.23 -10.02 3.56
C LYS A 26 15.08 -10.08 2.04
N GLU A 27 14.38 -11.07 1.51
CA GLU A 27 14.06 -11.15 0.08
C GLU A 27 13.06 -10.08 -0.33
N ALA A 28 12.03 -9.81 0.47
CA ALA A 28 11.10 -8.71 0.24
C ALA A 28 11.78 -7.34 0.29
N LYS A 29 12.76 -7.15 1.22
CA LYS A 29 13.60 -5.94 1.23
C LYS A 29 14.50 -5.84 0.01
N LYS A 30 15.10 -6.95 -0.44
CA LYS A 30 15.89 -6.98 -1.69
C LYS A 30 15.02 -6.73 -2.91
N LEU A 31 13.85 -7.39 -2.99
CA LEU A 31 12.85 -7.13 -4.04
C LEU A 31 12.34 -5.68 -4.02
N LYS A 32 12.15 -5.11 -2.82
CA LYS A 32 11.80 -3.70 -2.66
C LYS A 32 12.90 -2.76 -3.16
N ILE A 33 14.16 -3.09 -2.90
CA ILE A 33 15.33 -2.34 -3.41
C ILE A 33 15.42 -2.49 -4.94
N TYR A 34 15.21 -3.69 -5.48
CA TYR A 34 15.20 -3.91 -6.93
C TYR A 34 13.96 -3.30 -7.62
N SER A 35 12.80 -3.32 -6.98
CA SER A 35 11.61 -2.65 -7.52
C SER A 35 11.77 -1.13 -7.46
N ILE A 36 12.39 -0.57 -6.42
CA ILE A 36 12.73 0.86 -6.37
C ILE A 36 13.71 1.21 -7.51
N ALA A 37 14.73 0.39 -7.75
CA ALA A 37 15.64 0.60 -8.87
C ALA A 37 14.93 0.49 -10.23
N PHE A 38 14.03 -0.46 -10.40
CA PHE A 38 13.24 -0.63 -11.62
C PHE A 38 12.25 0.51 -11.86
N VAL A 39 11.64 0.98 -10.79
CA VAL A 39 10.68 2.11 -10.84
C VAL A 39 11.38 3.42 -11.09
N VAL A 40 12.55 3.65 -10.51
CA VAL A 40 13.41 4.80 -10.88
C VAL A 40 13.67 4.82 -12.39
N VAL A 41 13.87 3.66 -13.02
CA VAL A 41 14.05 3.57 -14.48
C VAL A 41 12.74 3.86 -15.23
N LEU A 42 11.60 3.35 -14.76
CA LEU A 42 10.31 3.55 -15.44
C LEU A 42 9.84 4.99 -15.33
N VAL A 43 10.07 5.61 -14.18
CA VAL A 43 9.79 7.03 -13.95
C VAL A 43 10.77 7.93 -14.65
N ALA A 44 12.04 7.53 -14.79
CA ALA A 44 12.97 8.26 -15.65
C ALA A 44 12.44 8.32 -17.09
N LEU A 45 11.80 7.27 -17.59
CA LEU A 45 11.19 7.26 -18.91
C LEU A 45 9.91 8.14 -18.98
N ILE A 46 9.09 8.13 -17.95
CA ILE A 46 7.91 9.01 -17.86
C ILE A 46 8.33 10.48 -17.65
N ALA A 47 9.27 10.74 -16.74
CA ALA A 47 9.81 12.08 -16.51
C ALA A 47 10.55 12.60 -17.76
N VAL A 48 11.26 11.76 -18.51
CA VAL A 48 11.87 12.14 -19.80
C VAL A 48 10.79 12.46 -20.83
N ALA A 49 9.68 11.73 -20.90
CA ALA A 49 8.58 12.05 -21.81
C ALA A 49 7.86 13.37 -21.42
N ILE A 50 7.71 13.62 -20.13
CA ILE A 50 7.16 14.87 -19.59
C ILE A 50 8.15 16.04 -19.78
N VAL A 51 9.43 15.82 -19.46
CA VAL A 51 10.49 16.83 -19.58
C VAL A 51 10.80 17.17 -21.05
N VAL A 52 10.73 16.22 -21.98
CA VAL A 52 10.90 16.49 -23.42
C VAL A 52 9.72 17.33 -23.97
N GLY A 53 8.53 17.21 -23.39
CA GLY A 53 7.37 18.06 -23.74
C GLY A 53 7.46 19.49 -23.22
N ILE A 54 8.07 19.69 -22.04
CA ILE A 54 8.18 20.99 -21.36
C ILE A 54 9.46 21.75 -21.74
N ASN A 55 10.52 21.04 -22.17
CA ASN A 55 11.89 21.57 -22.25
C ASN A 55 12.25 22.35 -23.51
N ARG A 56 11.31 22.96 -24.20
CA ARG A 56 11.67 23.91 -25.29
C ARG A 56 11.69 25.39 -24.90
N SER A 57 11.42 25.76 -23.67
CA SER A 57 11.22 27.18 -23.31
C SER A 57 11.77 27.68 -21.96
N ILE A 58 12.48 26.89 -21.18
CA ILE A 58 13.03 27.41 -19.92
C ILE A 58 14.50 27.09 -19.82
N GLU A 59 15.34 28.11 -20.06
CA GLU A 59 16.79 28.01 -19.98
C GLU A 59 17.31 27.73 -18.58
N SER A 60 17.99 26.68 -18.50
CA SER A 60 19.03 26.05 -17.70
C SER A 60 19.83 26.87 -16.70
N HIS A 61 19.29 27.41 -15.64
CA HIS A 61 20.14 27.78 -14.50
C HIS A 61 19.33 27.56 -13.20
N GLY A 62 19.53 26.40 -12.54
CA GLY A 62 18.85 26.00 -11.30
C GLY A 62 18.95 26.95 -10.10
N VAL A 63 19.33 28.20 -10.34
CA VAL A 63 19.32 29.28 -9.36
C VAL A 63 17.92 29.81 -9.15
N HIS A 64 17.07 29.79 -10.17
CA HIS A 64 15.68 30.26 -10.05
C HIS A 64 14.88 29.26 -9.20
N GLU A 65 14.96 28.00 -9.51
CA GLU A 65 14.21 26.93 -8.84
C GLU A 65 14.62 26.74 -7.37
N LYS A 66 15.87 27.03 -7.03
CA LYS A 66 16.35 27.00 -5.65
C LYS A 66 15.86 28.18 -4.81
N ASN A 67 15.59 29.31 -5.45
CA ASN A 67 15.25 30.56 -4.77
C ASN A 67 13.77 30.95 -4.92
N THR A 68 13.00 30.25 -5.75
CA THR A 68 11.55 30.46 -5.87
C THR A 68 10.86 29.66 -4.80
N VAL A 69 10.10 30.33 -3.92
CA VAL A 69 9.24 29.67 -2.94
C VAL A 69 8.02 29.12 -3.67
N ALA A 70 7.94 27.80 -3.76
CA ALA A 70 6.81 27.10 -4.37
C ALA A 70 5.66 26.89 -3.40
N ALA A 71 5.99 26.62 -2.13
CA ALA A 71 5.02 26.42 -1.07
C ALA A 71 5.54 26.88 0.28
N THR A 72 4.64 27.36 1.14
CA THR A 72 4.93 27.65 2.55
C THR A 72 4.17 26.65 3.42
N VAL A 73 4.92 25.94 4.27
CA VAL A 73 4.38 24.91 5.15
C VAL A 73 4.80 25.23 6.58
N GLY A 74 3.87 25.75 7.37
CA GLY A 74 4.18 26.24 8.71
C GLY A 74 5.23 27.35 8.66
N SER A 75 6.40 27.12 9.26
CA SER A 75 7.57 28.03 9.23
C SER A 75 8.52 27.74 8.06
N HIS A 76 8.29 26.70 7.28
CA HIS A 76 9.17 26.29 6.19
C HIS A 76 8.73 26.91 4.87
N GLU A 77 9.68 27.46 4.15
CA GLU A 77 9.54 27.85 2.75
C GLU A 77 10.19 26.76 1.90
N LEU A 78 9.37 26.03 1.14
CA LEU A 78 9.86 25.04 0.19
C LEU A 78 10.11 25.69 -1.15
N SER A 79 11.34 25.54 -1.64
CA SER A 79 11.67 25.93 -3.01
C SER A 79 11.02 24.98 -4.04
N ASP A 80 10.95 25.41 -5.30
CA ASP A 80 10.50 24.53 -6.41
C ASP A 80 11.29 23.23 -6.43
N ALA A 81 12.61 23.30 -6.20
CA ALA A 81 13.47 22.13 -6.17
C ALA A 81 13.14 21.17 -5.00
N GLU A 82 12.82 21.72 -3.82
CA GLU A 82 12.45 20.90 -2.66
C GLU A 82 11.05 20.29 -2.80
N LEU A 83 10.09 21.08 -3.28
CA LEU A 83 8.74 20.58 -3.54
C LEU A 83 8.76 19.47 -4.61
N SER A 84 9.66 19.54 -5.60
CA SER A 84 9.79 18.53 -6.63
C SER A 84 10.15 17.15 -6.08
N TYR A 85 10.91 17.05 -4.97
CA TYR A 85 11.17 15.76 -4.32
C TYR A 85 9.88 15.12 -3.83
N TYR A 86 9.05 15.85 -3.10
CA TYR A 86 7.76 15.36 -2.61
C TYR A 86 6.82 15.02 -3.76
N TYR A 87 6.79 15.86 -4.79
CA TYR A 87 5.92 15.66 -5.96
C TYR A 87 6.29 14.39 -6.73
N ILE A 88 7.55 14.25 -7.11
CA ILE A 88 8.01 13.10 -7.89
C ILE A 88 7.88 11.81 -7.08
N ASP A 89 8.23 11.83 -5.80
CA ASP A 89 8.08 10.64 -4.96
C ASP A 89 6.60 10.27 -4.76
N TYR A 90 5.71 11.25 -4.67
CA TYR A 90 4.27 10.97 -4.59
C TYR A 90 3.75 10.34 -5.89
N VAL A 91 4.08 10.92 -7.04
CA VAL A 91 3.71 10.38 -8.37
C VAL A 91 4.22 8.96 -8.52
N ASN A 92 5.48 8.71 -8.12
CA ASN A 92 6.11 7.41 -8.19
C ASN A 92 5.42 6.38 -7.30
N ASN A 93 5.13 6.75 -6.06
CA ASN A 93 4.43 5.88 -5.13
C ASN A 93 3.02 5.57 -5.63
N TYR A 94 2.31 6.55 -6.20
CA TYR A 94 1.00 6.35 -6.80
C TYR A 94 1.07 5.37 -7.98
N ALA A 95 2.00 5.61 -8.91
CA ALA A 95 2.21 4.74 -10.05
C ALA A 95 2.57 3.30 -9.64
N ASN A 96 3.38 3.14 -8.59
CA ASN A 96 3.77 1.82 -8.08
C ASN A 96 2.63 1.08 -7.40
N ASN A 97 1.84 1.79 -6.62
CA ASN A 97 0.75 1.18 -5.86
C ASN A 97 -0.41 0.75 -6.78
N TYR A 98 -0.67 1.51 -7.82
CA TYR A 98 -1.82 1.27 -8.70
C TYR A 98 -1.44 0.65 -10.04
N GLY A 99 -0.17 0.73 -10.49
CA GLY A 99 0.37 -0.02 -11.61
C GLY A 99 -0.54 -0.12 -12.84
N SER A 100 -0.97 -1.33 -13.17
CA SER A 100 -1.88 -1.61 -14.28
C SER A 100 -3.31 -1.09 -14.10
N TYR A 101 -3.68 -0.61 -12.92
CA TYR A 101 -5.01 -0.05 -12.64
C TYR A 101 -5.11 1.44 -12.92
N LEU A 102 -4.01 2.13 -13.26
CA LEU A 102 -4.00 3.58 -13.51
C LEU A 102 -5.04 4.02 -14.55
N SER A 103 -5.20 3.25 -15.62
CA SER A 103 -6.19 3.53 -16.67
C SER A 103 -7.64 3.42 -16.18
N LEU A 104 -7.92 2.62 -15.16
CA LEU A 104 -9.24 2.53 -14.54
C LEU A 104 -9.58 3.79 -13.73
N PHE A 105 -8.57 4.50 -13.26
CA PHE A 105 -8.72 5.79 -12.59
C PHE A 105 -8.67 6.97 -13.57
N GLY A 106 -8.62 6.69 -14.89
CA GLY A 106 -8.59 7.73 -15.92
C GLY A 106 -7.21 8.37 -16.12
N LEU A 107 -6.13 7.76 -15.58
CA LEU A 107 -4.77 8.23 -15.76
C LEU A 107 -4.08 7.48 -16.89
N ASP A 108 -3.74 8.19 -17.96
CA ASP A 108 -2.94 7.71 -19.09
C ASP A 108 -1.49 8.17 -18.95
N THR A 109 -0.57 7.22 -18.73
CA THR A 109 0.85 7.51 -18.54
C THR A 109 1.55 8.02 -19.79
N SER A 110 0.92 7.96 -20.97
CA SER A 110 1.44 8.50 -22.22
C SER A 110 1.08 9.97 -22.47
N VAL A 111 0.17 10.51 -21.67
CA VAL A 111 -0.32 11.90 -21.75
C VAL A 111 0.22 12.71 -20.58
N ALA A 112 0.58 13.96 -20.81
CA ALA A 112 1.07 14.84 -19.76
C ALA A 112 -0.02 15.06 -18.69
N LEU A 113 0.37 15.07 -17.40
CA LEU A 113 -0.53 15.11 -16.26
C LEU A 113 -1.40 16.39 -16.22
N ASP A 114 -0.85 17.51 -16.69
CA ASP A 114 -1.54 18.81 -16.80
C ASP A 114 -2.57 18.86 -17.95
N LYS A 115 -2.64 17.85 -18.78
CA LYS A 115 -3.61 17.71 -19.89
C LYS A 115 -4.71 16.70 -19.60
N GLN A 116 -4.68 16.08 -18.45
CA GLN A 116 -5.65 15.07 -18.03
C GLN A 116 -6.46 15.58 -16.85
N VAL A 117 -7.77 15.58 -17.00
CA VAL A 117 -8.69 16.00 -15.94
C VAL A 117 -8.79 14.88 -14.90
N TYR A 118 -8.52 15.21 -13.64
CA TYR A 118 -8.72 14.36 -12.48
C TYR A 118 -10.15 14.45 -11.97
N ASP A 119 -10.66 15.67 -11.82
CA ASP A 119 -12.02 15.95 -11.36
C ASP A 119 -12.77 16.77 -12.42
N THR A 120 -13.83 16.18 -12.98
CA THR A 120 -14.65 16.81 -14.00
C THR A 120 -15.56 17.91 -13.47
N GLU A 121 -15.85 17.96 -12.19
CA GLU A 121 -16.69 18.99 -11.57
C GLU A 121 -15.91 20.28 -11.35
N THR A 122 -14.66 20.17 -10.92
CA THR A 122 -13.78 21.31 -10.63
C THR A 122 -12.89 21.68 -11.80
N GLY A 123 -12.64 20.75 -12.71
CA GLY A 123 -11.67 20.87 -13.80
C GLY A 123 -10.22 20.68 -13.33
N GLU A 124 -10.01 20.21 -12.10
CA GLU A 124 -8.70 19.88 -11.55
C GLU A 124 -8.01 18.83 -12.42
N THR A 125 -6.73 19.05 -12.72
CA THR A 125 -5.91 18.09 -13.48
C THR A 125 -5.22 17.09 -12.55
N TRP A 126 -4.70 16.01 -13.12
CA TRP A 126 -3.86 15.07 -12.38
C TRP A 126 -2.59 15.73 -11.82
N ALA A 127 -2.04 16.72 -12.54
CA ALA A 127 -0.91 17.50 -12.03
C ALA A 127 -1.30 18.30 -10.78
N ASP A 128 -2.45 18.97 -10.80
CA ASP A 128 -2.95 19.77 -9.67
C ASP A 128 -3.21 18.88 -8.45
N ASN A 129 -3.85 17.73 -8.66
CA ASN A 129 -4.09 16.73 -7.62
C ASN A 129 -2.76 16.27 -7.00
N PHE A 130 -1.80 15.85 -7.79
CA PHE A 130 -0.53 15.36 -7.27
C PHE A 130 0.28 16.45 -6.55
N ILE A 131 0.23 17.71 -7.00
CA ILE A 131 0.86 18.83 -6.27
C ILE A 131 0.19 19.03 -4.92
N ARG A 132 -1.14 19.01 -4.86
CA ARG A 132 -1.89 19.13 -3.60
C ARG A 132 -1.52 18.04 -2.61
N GLU A 133 -1.52 16.79 -3.06
CA GLU A 133 -1.20 15.63 -2.23
C GLU A 133 0.28 15.61 -1.80
N ALA A 134 1.19 15.98 -2.69
CA ALA A 134 2.60 16.13 -2.37
C ALA A 134 2.85 17.23 -1.32
N THR A 135 2.14 18.36 -1.44
CA THR A 135 2.20 19.45 -0.46
C THR A 135 1.66 18.99 0.90
N SER A 136 0.56 18.25 0.92
CA SER A 136 0.01 17.66 2.15
C SER A 136 0.99 16.66 2.79
N SER A 137 1.64 15.84 1.99
CA SER A 137 2.70 14.94 2.45
C SER A 137 3.88 15.70 3.06
N ALA A 138 4.34 16.77 2.38
CA ALA A 138 5.38 17.64 2.90
C ALA A 138 4.99 18.27 4.24
N GLN A 139 3.73 18.73 4.39
CA GLN A 139 3.22 19.28 5.66
C GLN A 139 3.36 18.27 6.81
N ASN A 140 2.94 17.05 6.60
CA ASN A 140 3.02 16.00 7.61
C ASN A 140 4.47 15.67 7.99
N ILE A 141 5.34 15.53 6.99
CA ILE A 141 6.76 15.21 7.22
C ILE A 141 7.47 16.34 7.95
N LEU A 142 7.24 17.59 7.54
CA LEU A 142 7.86 18.74 8.17
C LEU A 142 7.37 18.92 9.62
N ALA A 143 6.07 18.77 9.86
CA ALA A 143 5.51 18.87 11.21
C ALA A 143 6.08 17.80 12.16
N LEU A 144 6.23 16.56 11.68
CA LEU A 144 6.84 15.48 12.46
C LEU A 144 8.34 15.71 12.69
N ALA A 145 9.05 16.22 11.69
CA ALA A 145 10.47 16.55 11.84
C ALA A 145 10.68 17.69 12.84
N ASP A 146 9.86 18.75 12.78
CA ASP A 146 9.88 19.85 13.74
C ASP A 146 9.59 19.37 15.17
N ALA A 147 8.60 18.48 15.32
CA ALA A 147 8.29 17.89 16.61
C ALA A 147 9.46 17.04 17.15
N ALA A 148 10.09 16.24 16.28
CA ALA A 148 11.27 15.46 16.62
C ALA A 148 12.43 16.36 17.11
N GLU A 149 12.72 17.43 16.37
CA GLU A 149 13.77 18.38 16.73
C GLU A 149 13.46 19.12 18.04
N ALA A 150 12.21 19.52 18.24
CA ALA A 150 11.77 20.21 19.47
C ALA A 150 11.90 19.31 20.71
N GLU A 151 11.75 18.01 20.56
CA GLU A 151 11.93 17.01 21.63
C GLU A 151 13.37 16.49 21.74
N GLY A 152 14.29 16.97 20.89
CA GLY A 152 15.67 16.49 20.85
C GLY A 152 15.82 15.05 20.35
N PHE A 153 14.82 14.56 19.61
CA PHE A 153 14.89 13.26 18.99
C PHE A 153 15.87 13.29 17.81
N THR A 154 16.73 12.32 17.74
CA THR A 154 17.74 12.20 16.67
C THR A 154 17.48 10.96 15.83
N LEU A 155 17.95 11.00 14.60
CA LEU A 155 17.84 9.86 13.70
C LEU A 155 18.53 8.63 14.31
N PRO A 156 17.86 7.46 14.39
CA PRO A 156 18.45 6.22 14.85
C PRO A 156 19.70 5.82 14.05
N GLU A 157 20.66 5.17 14.67
CA GLU A 157 21.97 4.84 14.08
C GLU A 157 21.83 3.99 12.79
N ASP A 158 20.89 3.07 12.77
CA ASP A 158 20.61 2.24 11.59
C ASP A 158 20.04 3.05 10.43
N GLN A 159 19.28 4.09 10.70
CA GLN A 159 18.74 4.99 9.69
C GLN A 159 19.78 6.04 9.27
N GLN A 160 20.61 6.53 10.20
CA GLN A 160 21.76 7.36 9.85
C GLN A 160 22.71 6.60 8.91
N THR A 161 22.95 5.32 9.18
CA THR A 161 23.72 4.45 8.29
C THR A 161 23.12 4.36 6.88
N GLN A 162 21.79 4.40 6.74
CA GLN A 162 21.13 4.42 5.41
C GLN A 162 21.42 5.73 4.67
N VAL A 163 21.40 6.86 5.36
CA VAL A 163 21.76 8.17 4.78
C VAL A 163 23.22 8.16 4.30
N ASP A 164 24.12 7.65 5.13
CA ASP A 164 25.55 7.59 4.82
C ASP A 164 25.83 6.67 3.63
N LEU A 165 25.16 5.51 3.58
CA LEU A 165 25.24 4.58 2.44
C LEU A 165 24.70 5.21 1.16
N LEU A 166 23.57 5.91 1.24
CA LEU A 166 23.03 6.64 0.09
C LEU A 166 24.00 7.71 -0.39
N SER A 167 24.54 8.52 0.54
CA SER A 167 25.53 9.55 0.24
C SER A 167 26.76 8.99 -0.45
N ASN A 168 27.30 7.87 0.03
CA ASN A 168 28.49 7.25 -0.52
C ASN A 168 28.26 6.58 -1.89
N ASN A 169 27.07 6.12 -2.18
CA ASN A 169 26.78 5.36 -3.39
C ASN A 169 26.10 6.17 -4.49
N LEU A 170 25.62 7.38 -4.20
CA LEU A 170 24.80 8.14 -5.15
C LEU A 170 25.54 8.50 -6.45
N ASP A 171 26.84 8.79 -6.38
CA ASP A 171 27.68 9.04 -7.56
C ASP A 171 27.90 7.75 -8.39
N ALA A 172 28.02 6.59 -7.72
CA ALA A 172 28.11 5.31 -8.40
C ALA A 172 26.78 4.96 -9.11
N TYR A 173 25.64 5.21 -8.47
CA TYR A 173 24.33 5.08 -9.10
C TYR A 173 24.19 6.00 -10.31
N ALA A 174 24.56 7.27 -10.18
CA ALA A 174 24.55 8.20 -11.29
C ALA A 174 25.34 7.67 -12.50
N SER A 175 26.55 7.14 -12.24
CA SER A 175 27.41 6.57 -13.27
C SER A 175 26.79 5.34 -13.95
N MET A 176 26.07 4.48 -13.21
CA MET A 176 25.36 3.33 -13.78
C MET A 176 24.28 3.73 -14.79
N TYR A 177 23.68 4.91 -14.60
CA TYR A 177 22.66 5.46 -15.50
C TYR A 177 23.23 6.44 -16.55
N GLY A 178 24.55 6.51 -16.66
CA GLY A 178 25.24 7.32 -17.67
C GLY A 178 25.37 8.80 -17.34
N TYR A 179 25.19 9.19 -16.07
CA TYR A 179 25.39 10.55 -15.60
C TYR A 179 26.79 10.74 -15.03
N ASN A 180 27.33 11.95 -15.16
CA ASN A 180 28.69 12.25 -14.72
C ASN A 180 28.86 12.28 -13.18
N ASN A 181 27.81 12.57 -12.45
CA ASN A 181 27.78 12.67 -10.98
C ASN A 181 26.35 12.64 -10.45
N ALA A 182 26.20 12.57 -9.12
CA ALA A 182 24.93 12.55 -8.42
C ALA A 182 24.05 13.77 -8.74
N ASP A 183 24.62 14.98 -8.80
CA ASP A 183 23.84 16.20 -9.08
C ASP A 183 23.22 16.16 -10.48
N ALA A 184 23.98 15.71 -11.48
CA ALA A 184 23.46 15.57 -12.84
C ALA A 184 22.32 14.53 -12.91
N PHE A 185 22.46 13.42 -12.18
CA PHE A 185 21.43 12.39 -12.07
C PHE A 185 20.18 12.94 -11.38
N LEU A 186 20.32 13.55 -10.20
CA LEU A 186 19.20 14.11 -9.44
C LEU A 186 18.48 15.22 -10.18
N LYS A 187 19.25 16.07 -10.89
CA LYS A 187 18.67 17.09 -11.76
C LYS A 187 17.82 16.50 -12.87
N ALA A 188 18.24 15.39 -13.45
CA ALA A 188 17.46 14.69 -14.47
C ALA A 188 16.20 14.02 -13.92
N GLN A 189 16.22 13.58 -12.64
CA GLN A 189 15.10 12.91 -11.98
C GLN A 189 14.08 13.89 -11.38
N TYR A 190 14.55 14.94 -10.73
CA TYR A 190 13.73 15.84 -9.89
C TYR A 190 13.65 17.28 -10.43
N GLY A 191 14.38 17.56 -11.52
CA GLY A 191 14.38 18.88 -12.13
C GLY A 191 15.56 19.76 -11.72
N ASN A 192 15.61 20.95 -12.34
CA ASN A 192 16.65 21.94 -12.09
C ASN A 192 16.64 22.36 -10.61
N GLY A 193 17.82 22.67 -10.07
CA GLY A 193 17.96 23.02 -8.65
C GLY A 193 18.18 21.83 -7.71
N SER A 194 17.88 20.61 -8.14
CA SER A 194 18.16 19.41 -7.35
C SER A 194 19.66 19.14 -7.25
N SER A 195 20.11 18.72 -6.08
CA SER A 195 21.51 18.39 -5.80
C SER A 195 21.61 17.25 -4.80
N LYS A 196 22.78 16.62 -4.72
CA LYS A 196 23.09 15.60 -3.72
C LYS A 196 22.82 16.09 -2.30
N GLU A 197 23.27 17.32 -2.00
CA GLU A 197 23.08 17.93 -0.69
C GLU A 197 21.59 18.10 -0.33
N SER A 198 20.81 18.73 -1.20
CA SER A 198 19.38 18.98 -0.94
C SER A 198 18.56 17.67 -0.92
N TYR A 199 18.93 16.70 -1.75
CA TYR A 199 18.26 15.38 -1.75
C TYR A 199 18.56 14.60 -0.47
N LEU A 200 19.80 14.61 0.02
CA LEU A 200 20.14 13.96 1.29
C LEU A 200 19.46 14.62 2.47
N ALA A 201 19.32 15.95 2.47
CA ALA A 201 18.58 16.68 3.48
C ALA A 201 17.08 16.29 3.47
N TYR A 202 16.46 16.23 2.29
CA TYR A 202 15.10 15.72 2.09
C TYR A 202 14.96 14.29 2.62
N TYR A 203 15.87 13.38 2.20
CA TYR A 203 15.83 11.98 2.58
C TYR A 203 16.00 11.77 4.09
N SER A 204 16.96 12.46 4.73
CA SER A 204 17.18 12.42 6.18
C SER A 204 15.96 12.92 6.94
N ARG A 205 15.31 13.99 6.47
CA ARG A 205 14.11 14.54 7.09
C ARG A 205 12.94 13.57 7.05
N ASN A 206 12.76 12.88 5.94
CA ASN A 206 11.74 11.83 5.81
C ASN A 206 11.99 10.66 6.77
N LEU A 207 13.23 10.23 6.89
CA LEU A 207 13.62 9.17 7.85
C LEU A 207 13.40 9.64 9.29
N LEU A 208 13.79 10.86 9.64
CA LEU A 208 13.59 11.41 10.98
C LEU A 208 12.10 11.47 11.34
N ALA A 209 11.27 12.00 10.46
CA ALA A 209 9.82 12.06 10.64
C ALA A 209 9.21 10.66 10.86
N SER A 210 9.60 9.70 10.04
CA SER A 210 9.12 8.31 10.14
C SER A 210 9.59 7.63 11.43
N ALA A 211 10.86 7.82 11.82
CA ALA A 211 11.41 7.25 13.04
C ALA A 211 10.74 7.84 14.28
N TYR A 212 10.57 9.17 14.29
CA TYR A 212 9.88 9.86 15.39
C TYR A 212 8.44 9.40 15.53
N GLN A 213 7.69 9.31 14.42
CA GLN A 213 6.33 8.80 14.42
C GLN A 213 6.24 7.39 15.00
N SER A 214 7.14 6.49 14.57
CA SER A 214 7.18 5.12 15.09
C SER A 214 7.51 5.07 16.58
N ALA A 215 8.54 5.81 17.01
CA ALA A 215 8.93 5.88 18.41
C ALA A 215 7.82 6.48 19.29
N HIS A 216 7.13 7.51 18.78
CA HIS A 216 5.99 8.09 19.47
C HIS A 216 4.83 7.10 19.60
N GLN A 217 4.49 6.39 18.52
CA GLN A 217 3.45 5.36 18.55
C GLN A 217 3.80 4.23 19.54
N ASP A 218 5.05 3.79 19.56
CA ASP A 218 5.53 2.74 20.47
C ASP A 218 5.53 3.20 21.93
N SER A 219 5.70 4.51 22.17
CA SER A 219 5.65 5.12 23.51
C SER A 219 4.24 5.28 24.06
N LEU A 220 3.20 5.19 23.22
CA LEU A 220 1.82 5.31 23.66
C LEU A 220 1.47 4.15 24.60
N ALA A 221 1.29 4.46 25.88
CA ALA A 221 0.83 3.53 26.89
C ALA A 221 -0.65 3.80 27.18
N TYR A 222 -1.47 2.78 26.96
CA TYR A 222 -2.87 2.83 27.32
C TYR A 222 -3.08 2.14 28.68
N THR A 223 -3.86 2.76 29.56
CA THR A 223 -4.27 2.13 30.79
C THR A 223 -5.24 0.97 30.51
N ASP A 224 -5.30 -0.02 31.40
CA ASP A 224 -6.25 -1.12 31.27
C ASP A 224 -7.70 -0.63 31.22
N GLU A 225 -7.99 0.53 31.81
CA GLU A 225 -9.31 1.15 31.80
C GLU A 225 -9.65 1.76 30.44
N GLN A 226 -8.70 2.45 29.80
CA GLN A 226 -8.85 2.97 28.45
C GLN A 226 -9.04 1.83 27.43
N ILE A 227 -8.30 0.72 27.60
CA ILE A 227 -8.44 -0.46 26.74
C ILE A 227 -9.84 -1.07 26.91
N ARG A 228 -10.32 -1.25 28.14
CA ARG A 228 -11.68 -1.78 28.41
C ARG A 228 -12.76 -0.84 27.90
N GLU A 229 -12.58 0.47 28.04
CA GLU A 229 -13.54 1.45 27.52
C GLU A 229 -13.62 1.38 25.98
N ALA A 230 -12.47 1.28 25.29
CA ALA A 230 -12.42 1.13 23.85
C ALA A 230 -13.08 -0.18 23.39
N ASP A 231 -12.78 -1.29 24.07
CA ASP A 231 -13.39 -2.60 23.79
C ASP A 231 -14.90 -2.58 24.02
N SER A 232 -15.38 -1.95 25.10
CA SER A 232 -16.80 -1.86 25.41
C SER A 232 -17.61 -1.03 24.42
N LYS A 233 -16.99 -0.08 23.71
CA LYS A 233 -17.62 0.74 22.68
C LYS A 233 -17.82 0.00 21.36
N ASP A 234 -16.91 -0.86 21.00
CA ASP A 234 -16.97 -1.70 19.78
C ASP A 234 -16.20 -3.01 19.99
N PRO A 235 -16.75 -3.98 20.73
CA PRO A 235 -16.09 -5.26 20.99
C PRO A 235 -15.70 -5.98 19.70
N ALA A 236 -16.53 -5.88 18.67
CA ALA A 236 -16.29 -6.53 17.40
C ALA A 236 -15.04 -6.02 16.67
N LYS A 237 -14.63 -4.76 16.92
CA LYS A 237 -13.41 -4.17 16.34
C LYS A 237 -12.14 -4.80 16.91
N TYR A 238 -12.15 -5.17 18.19
CA TYR A 238 -10.97 -5.68 18.90
C TYR A 238 -10.98 -7.19 19.08
N SER A 239 -12.05 -7.85 18.67
CA SER A 239 -12.16 -9.30 18.67
C SER A 239 -11.49 -9.92 17.47
N SER A 240 -10.98 -11.13 17.64
CA SER A 240 -10.54 -11.98 16.54
C SER A 240 -11.50 -13.15 16.37
N TYR A 241 -11.73 -13.51 15.12
CA TYR A 241 -12.68 -14.54 14.72
C TYR A 241 -11.95 -15.68 14.04
N SER A 242 -12.33 -16.90 14.39
CA SER A 242 -11.84 -18.10 13.70
C SER A 242 -13.04 -18.81 13.09
N PHE A 243 -12.98 -19.08 11.80
CA PHE A 243 -14.09 -19.71 11.06
C PHE A 243 -13.57 -20.57 9.92
N ALA A 244 -14.42 -21.46 9.46
CA ALA A 244 -14.17 -22.22 8.25
C ALA A 244 -15.14 -21.78 7.15
N GLN A 245 -14.64 -21.64 5.93
CA GLN A 245 -15.40 -21.22 4.77
C GLN A 245 -15.27 -22.25 3.66
N TYR A 246 -16.37 -22.61 3.04
CA TYR A 246 -16.38 -23.38 1.82
C TYR A 246 -17.12 -22.63 0.72
N HIS A 247 -16.50 -22.51 -0.44
CA HIS A 247 -17.03 -21.78 -1.58
C HIS A 247 -17.39 -22.73 -2.72
N ILE A 248 -18.65 -22.66 -3.18
CA ILE A 248 -19.11 -23.38 -4.35
C ILE A 248 -19.50 -22.40 -5.43
N PRO A 249 -18.80 -22.39 -6.59
CA PRO A 249 -19.18 -21.52 -7.70
C PRO A 249 -20.55 -21.92 -8.27
N VAL A 250 -21.48 -20.98 -8.37
CA VAL A 250 -22.80 -21.20 -8.99
C VAL A 250 -22.67 -21.69 -10.44
N SER A 251 -21.57 -21.34 -11.11
CA SER A 251 -21.25 -21.81 -12.47
C SER A 251 -21.20 -23.33 -12.61
N LYS A 252 -20.92 -24.07 -11.53
CA LYS A 252 -20.96 -25.56 -11.52
C LYS A 252 -22.37 -26.14 -11.71
N PHE A 253 -23.38 -25.30 -11.48
CA PHE A 253 -24.79 -25.69 -11.58
C PHE A 253 -25.50 -25.13 -12.82
N LEU A 254 -24.78 -24.34 -13.63
CA LEU A 254 -25.31 -23.84 -14.88
C LEU A 254 -25.55 -24.98 -15.86
N SER A 255 -26.75 -25.06 -16.41
CA SER A 255 -27.14 -26.01 -17.43
C SER A 255 -28.01 -25.34 -18.50
N GLY A 256 -28.03 -25.90 -19.69
CA GLY A 256 -28.62 -25.22 -20.85
C GLY A 256 -27.62 -24.22 -21.45
N GLY A 257 -28.07 -23.05 -21.73
CA GLY A 257 -27.28 -22.00 -22.37
C GLY A 257 -27.15 -22.20 -23.88
N THR A 258 -26.85 -21.11 -24.56
CA THR A 258 -26.61 -21.07 -26.01
C THR A 258 -25.15 -20.75 -26.25
N THR A 259 -24.46 -21.65 -26.97
CA THR A 259 -23.05 -21.45 -27.32
C THR A 259 -22.97 -20.80 -28.71
N ASP A 260 -22.23 -19.72 -28.84
CA ASP A 260 -21.99 -19.05 -30.11
C ASP A 260 -20.88 -19.72 -30.93
N GLU A 261 -20.64 -19.18 -32.12
CA GLU A 261 -19.63 -19.73 -33.06
C GLU A 261 -18.18 -19.60 -32.52
N ASN A 262 -17.97 -18.73 -31.50
CA ASN A 262 -16.67 -18.54 -30.85
C ASN A 262 -16.49 -19.43 -29.61
N GLY A 263 -17.47 -20.30 -29.32
CA GLY A 263 -17.42 -21.19 -28.16
C GLY A 263 -17.84 -20.53 -26.84
N THR A 264 -18.39 -19.30 -26.87
CA THR A 264 -18.87 -18.59 -25.68
C THR A 264 -20.29 -19.02 -25.36
N THR A 265 -20.51 -19.58 -24.17
CA THR A 265 -21.83 -19.99 -23.71
C THR A 265 -22.50 -18.88 -22.91
N THR A 266 -23.67 -18.46 -23.36
CA THR A 266 -24.52 -17.48 -22.67
C THR A 266 -25.72 -18.15 -22.02
N TYR A 267 -26.12 -17.65 -20.84
CA TYR A 267 -27.22 -18.19 -20.06
C TYR A 267 -28.30 -17.14 -19.86
N THR A 268 -29.53 -17.50 -19.94
CA THR A 268 -30.69 -16.67 -19.61
C THR A 268 -30.75 -16.35 -18.11
N ALA A 269 -31.53 -15.36 -17.71
CA ALA A 269 -31.76 -15.07 -16.30
C ALA A 269 -32.40 -16.30 -15.58
N ALA A 270 -33.36 -16.93 -16.21
CA ALA A 270 -34.01 -18.11 -15.63
C ALA A 270 -33.05 -19.30 -15.40
N GLU A 271 -32.10 -19.55 -16.31
CA GLU A 271 -31.07 -20.58 -16.14
C GLU A 271 -30.09 -20.24 -15.01
N ARG A 272 -29.73 -18.94 -14.88
CA ARG A 272 -28.90 -18.48 -13.75
C ARG A 272 -29.63 -18.61 -12.42
N ASP A 273 -30.92 -18.25 -12.35
CA ASP A 273 -31.72 -18.37 -11.14
C ASP A 273 -31.90 -19.87 -10.75
N ALA A 274 -32.13 -20.75 -11.72
CA ALA A 274 -32.17 -22.17 -11.48
C ALA A 274 -30.85 -22.73 -10.93
N ALA A 275 -29.70 -22.25 -11.45
CA ALA A 275 -28.40 -22.64 -10.95
C ALA A 275 -28.17 -22.17 -9.49
N VAL A 276 -28.63 -20.96 -9.13
CA VAL A 276 -28.59 -20.48 -7.74
C VAL A 276 -29.41 -21.34 -6.81
N VAL A 277 -30.62 -21.74 -7.24
CA VAL A 277 -31.48 -22.65 -6.46
C VAL A 277 -30.81 -24.01 -6.28
N ALA A 278 -30.22 -24.57 -7.35
CA ALA A 278 -29.51 -25.85 -7.29
C ALA A 278 -28.26 -25.76 -6.36
N ALA A 279 -27.48 -24.68 -6.45
CA ALA A 279 -26.35 -24.46 -5.57
C ALA A 279 -26.77 -24.37 -4.09
N LYS A 280 -27.84 -23.60 -3.79
CA LYS A 280 -28.40 -23.54 -2.43
C LYS A 280 -28.88 -24.90 -1.91
N ALA A 281 -29.52 -25.70 -2.75
CA ALA A 281 -29.92 -27.06 -2.38
C ALA A 281 -28.72 -27.97 -2.11
N ALA A 282 -27.67 -27.84 -2.89
CA ALA A 282 -26.43 -28.61 -2.73
C ALA A 282 -25.72 -28.34 -1.42
N ILE A 283 -25.69 -27.05 -0.94
CA ILE A 283 -25.03 -26.69 0.32
C ILE A 283 -25.88 -27.02 1.57
N ALA A 284 -27.16 -27.33 1.44
CA ALA A 284 -28.04 -27.57 2.58
C ALA A 284 -27.54 -28.71 3.53
N PRO A 285 -26.90 -29.79 3.07
CA PRO A 285 -26.30 -30.79 3.97
C PRO A 285 -25.18 -30.22 4.83
N LEU A 286 -24.40 -29.24 4.32
CA LEU A 286 -23.25 -28.64 5.01
C LEU A 286 -23.68 -27.84 6.24
N THR A 287 -24.88 -27.28 6.24
CA THR A 287 -25.40 -26.48 7.37
C THR A 287 -25.69 -27.31 8.62
N LYS A 288 -25.60 -28.63 8.52
CA LYS A 288 -25.79 -29.54 9.66
C LYS A 288 -24.49 -29.91 10.35
N ALA A 289 -23.35 -29.63 9.74
CA ALA A 289 -22.05 -29.90 10.33
C ALA A 289 -21.83 -29.03 11.59
N THR A 290 -21.40 -29.67 12.66
CA THR A 290 -21.12 -29.04 13.96
C THR A 290 -19.63 -28.99 14.26
N SER A 291 -18.81 -29.60 13.39
CA SER A 291 -17.35 -29.58 13.47
C SER A 291 -16.72 -29.43 12.09
N LEU A 292 -15.45 -29.06 12.05
CA LEU A 292 -14.67 -28.96 10.81
C LEU A 292 -14.55 -30.32 10.10
N ASP A 293 -14.39 -31.39 10.86
CA ASP A 293 -14.28 -32.75 10.31
C ASP A 293 -15.58 -33.20 9.65
N GLU A 294 -16.73 -32.92 10.29
CA GLU A 294 -18.06 -33.21 9.70
C GLU A 294 -18.30 -32.34 8.45
N LEU A 295 -17.90 -31.07 8.49
CA LEU A 295 -17.98 -30.16 7.34
C LEU A 295 -17.16 -30.70 6.17
N ASN A 296 -15.90 -31.06 6.39
CA ASN A 296 -15.02 -31.60 5.35
C ASN A 296 -15.50 -32.97 4.82
N ALA A 297 -16.04 -33.85 5.68
CA ALA A 297 -16.64 -35.09 5.24
C ALA A 297 -17.86 -34.87 4.33
N ALA A 298 -18.75 -33.96 4.71
CA ALA A 298 -19.89 -33.59 3.89
C ALA A 298 -19.50 -32.93 2.56
N ILE A 299 -18.45 -32.08 2.55
CA ILE A 299 -17.89 -31.49 1.33
C ILE A 299 -17.37 -32.60 0.39
N ALA A 300 -16.62 -33.56 0.92
CA ALA A 300 -16.07 -34.66 0.14
C ALA A 300 -17.18 -35.54 -0.50
N GLU A 301 -18.29 -35.73 0.20
CA GLU A 301 -19.45 -36.48 -0.34
C GLU A 301 -20.14 -35.77 -1.51
N MET A 302 -20.10 -34.40 -1.54
CA MET A 302 -20.73 -33.61 -2.60
C MET A 302 -20.09 -33.79 -3.97
N LYS A 303 -18.78 -34.08 -4.05
CA LYS A 303 -17.99 -34.27 -5.29
C LYS A 303 -18.14 -33.14 -6.31
N ILE A 304 -18.35 -31.89 -5.81
CA ILE A 304 -18.53 -30.69 -6.66
C ILE A 304 -17.20 -30.08 -7.06
N ASN A 305 -16.29 -30.01 -6.10
CA ASN A 305 -14.93 -29.51 -6.31
C ASN A 305 -13.92 -30.64 -6.12
N GLU A 306 -12.75 -30.50 -6.74
CA GLU A 306 -11.67 -31.49 -6.70
C GLU A 306 -10.38 -30.83 -6.20
N GLY A 307 -9.41 -31.65 -5.79
CA GLY A 307 -8.09 -31.17 -5.32
C GLY A 307 -8.17 -30.38 -4.02
N THR A 308 -7.46 -29.25 -3.97
CA THR A 308 -7.40 -28.38 -2.78
C THR A 308 -8.73 -27.71 -2.44
N ASP A 309 -9.64 -27.64 -3.41
CA ASP A 309 -10.97 -27.05 -3.24
C ASP A 309 -12.00 -28.04 -2.69
N ALA A 310 -11.59 -29.28 -2.40
CA ALA A 310 -12.44 -30.34 -1.84
C ALA A 310 -12.54 -30.30 -0.31
N SER A 311 -12.12 -29.20 0.33
CA SER A 311 -12.21 -28.99 1.78
C SER A 311 -12.48 -27.53 2.11
N ALA A 312 -12.94 -27.27 3.32
CA ALA A 312 -13.13 -25.92 3.82
C ALA A 312 -11.79 -25.23 4.05
N THR A 313 -11.70 -23.95 3.71
CA THR A 313 -10.58 -23.09 4.07
C THR A 313 -10.78 -22.62 5.52
N VAL A 314 -9.77 -22.80 6.35
CA VAL A 314 -9.79 -22.40 7.76
C VAL A 314 -9.08 -21.05 7.93
N TYR A 315 -9.76 -20.14 8.54
CA TYR A 315 -9.25 -18.84 8.94
C TYR A 315 -9.13 -18.80 10.46
N THR A 316 -7.98 -18.35 10.96
CA THR A 316 -7.72 -18.27 12.40
C THR A 316 -7.34 -16.85 12.79
N ASN A 317 -7.89 -16.38 13.93
CA ASN A 317 -7.55 -15.08 14.52
C ASN A 317 -7.67 -13.90 13.53
N GLN A 318 -8.72 -13.91 12.71
CA GLN A 318 -8.99 -12.83 11.77
C GLN A 318 -9.58 -11.63 12.50
N ALA A 319 -8.96 -10.45 12.34
CA ALA A 319 -9.60 -9.21 12.74
C ALA A 319 -10.83 -8.94 11.85
N ARG A 320 -11.83 -8.22 12.38
CA ARG A 320 -13.05 -7.87 11.62
C ARG A 320 -12.76 -7.26 10.25
N SER A 321 -11.74 -6.39 10.17
CA SER A 321 -11.30 -5.75 8.92
C SER A 321 -10.73 -6.71 7.88
N GLY A 322 -10.30 -7.91 8.28
CA GLY A 322 -9.79 -8.97 7.40
C GLY A 322 -10.87 -9.94 6.92
N ILE A 323 -12.11 -9.79 7.41
CA ILE A 323 -13.24 -10.64 7.02
C ILE A 323 -13.92 -10.01 5.81
N ASN A 324 -14.26 -10.85 4.82
CA ASN A 324 -15.01 -10.41 3.65
C ASN A 324 -16.32 -9.72 4.05
N THR A 325 -16.62 -8.57 3.46
CA THR A 325 -17.78 -7.74 3.80
C THR A 325 -19.12 -8.49 3.73
N TYR A 326 -19.24 -9.51 2.88
CA TYR A 326 -20.44 -10.36 2.79
C TYR A 326 -20.63 -11.29 4.00
N LEU A 327 -19.58 -11.54 4.74
CA LEU A 327 -19.56 -12.51 5.84
C LEU A 327 -19.44 -11.84 7.20
N VAL A 328 -19.01 -10.57 7.23
CA VAL A 328 -18.65 -9.88 8.47
C VAL A 328 -19.79 -9.88 9.48
N ASP A 329 -20.97 -9.47 9.08
CA ASP A 329 -22.14 -9.40 9.98
C ASP A 329 -22.57 -10.78 10.46
N TRP A 330 -22.46 -11.81 9.60
CA TRP A 330 -22.79 -13.17 9.95
C TRP A 330 -21.78 -13.80 10.91
N ILE A 331 -20.47 -13.53 10.71
CA ILE A 331 -19.40 -14.11 11.54
C ILE A 331 -19.32 -13.39 12.90
N THR A 332 -19.62 -12.09 12.92
CA THR A 332 -19.52 -11.26 14.14
C THR A 332 -20.82 -11.22 14.96
N ASP A 333 -21.86 -11.96 14.55
CA ASP A 333 -23.12 -12.06 15.29
C ASP A 333 -22.96 -12.97 16.51
N ASP A 334 -22.92 -12.38 17.71
CA ASP A 334 -22.76 -13.09 19.00
C ASP A 334 -23.92 -14.04 19.34
N ALA A 335 -25.02 -13.98 18.59
CA ALA A 335 -26.19 -14.84 18.79
C ALA A 335 -26.05 -16.23 18.13
N ARG A 336 -24.90 -16.57 17.56
CA ARG A 336 -24.65 -17.81 16.81
C ARG A 336 -23.67 -18.75 17.49
#